data_64502430f9d051d84395af783f6d9517
#
_entry.id   64502430f9d051d84395af783f6d9517
#
_cell.length_a   1.000
_cell.length_b   1.000
_cell.length_c   1.000
_cell.angle_alpha   90.00
_cell.angle_beta   90.00
_cell.angle_gamma   90.00
#
_symmetry.space_group_name_H-M   'P 1'
#
loop_
_entity.id
_entity.type
_entity.pdbx_description
1 polymer ?
#
loop_
_entity_poly.entity_id
_entity_poly.type
_entity_poly.pdbx_seq_one_letter_code
_entity_poly.pdbx_strand_id
1 'polypeptide(L)'
;QVGCALECTFCSTGRQGFNRNLSAAEIIGQLWWANKAMGVTPKSERVISNVVMMGMGEPLANYDNVVTALSIMLDDHGYGLSRRRVTVSTSGMVPQMDRLRDDMPVALAVSLHASNDEIRDVIVPVNKKYPLKVLMAACQRYLVKAPRDFITFEYVMLNGINDKAQHARELIELVKDVPCKFNLIPFNPFPNSGYERSSQNSIRIFRDILQQAGFVVTVRKTRGEDIDAACGQLAGQVQDKTRRQQKWQQIHVEQRG
;
A
#
# COMPACT_ATOMS: atom_id res chain seq x y z
N GLN A 1 -4.79 1.75 -10.89
CA GLN A 1 -4.65 0.95 -12.11
C GLN A 1 -5.85 0.01 -12.25
N VAL A 2 -6.14 -0.46 -13.42
CA VAL A 2 -7.02 -1.61 -13.65
C VAL A 2 -6.15 -2.87 -13.51
N GLY A 3 -6.28 -3.55 -12.37
CA GLY A 3 -5.32 -4.53 -11.90
C GLY A 3 -4.09 -3.90 -11.25
N CYS A 4 -2.97 -4.61 -11.22
CA CYS A 4 -1.71 -4.12 -10.66
C CYS A 4 -0.51 -4.52 -11.52
N ALA A 5 0.40 -3.58 -11.75
CA ALA A 5 1.64 -3.86 -12.46
C ALA A 5 2.63 -4.71 -11.62
N LEU A 6 2.47 -4.72 -10.29
CA LEU A 6 3.29 -5.50 -9.36
C LEU A 6 2.67 -6.87 -9.06
N GLU A 7 3.49 -7.81 -8.55
CA GLU A 7 3.14 -9.22 -8.35
C GLU A 7 3.21 -9.64 -6.88
N CYS A 8 2.76 -8.77 -5.95
CA CYS A 8 2.74 -9.14 -4.53
C CYS A 8 1.90 -10.39 -4.31
N THR A 9 2.50 -11.45 -3.77
CA THR A 9 1.91 -12.79 -3.75
C THR A 9 0.71 -12.95 -2.82
N PHE A 10 0.61 -12.11 -1.81
CA PHE A 10 -0.51 -12.06 -0.86
C PHE A 10 -1.67 -11.16 -1.32
N CYS A 11 -1.58 -10.53 -2.49
CA CYS A 11 -2.54 -9.52 -2.94
C CYS A 11 -3.41 -10.05 -4.07
N SER A 12 -4.73 -10.07 -3.89
CA SER A 12 -5.70 -10.48 -4.91
C SER A 12 -5.57 -9.63 -6.19
N THR A 13 -5.47 -8.32 -6.05
CA THR A 13 -5.25 -7.41 -7.19
C THR A 13 -3.95 -7.72 -7.95
N GLY A 14 -2.87 -8.04 -7.23
CA GLY A 14 -1.60 -8.44 -7.85
C GLY A 14 -1.73 -9.73 -8.67
N ARG A 15 -2.53 -10.69 -8.21
CA ARG A 15 -2.79 -11.97 -8.91
C ARG A 15 -3.70 -11.83 -10.12
N GLN A 16 -4.59 -10.84 -10.12
CA GLN A 16 -5.47 -10.58 -11.27
C GLN A 16 -4.72 -10.07 -12.51
N GLY A 17 -3.45 -9.69 -12.35
CA GLY A 17 -2.66 -9.15 -13.42
C GLY A 17 -2.91 -7.67 -13.68
N PHE A 18 -2.54 -7.19 -14.86
CA PHE A 18 -2.56 -5.77 -15.21
C PHE A 18 -3.20 -5.57 -16.59
N ASN A 19 -4.08 -4.61 -16.69
CA ASN A 19 -4.69 -4.19 -17.95
C ASN A 19 -4.13 -2.85 -18.42
N ARG A 20 -4.34 -1.77 -17.66
CA ARG A 20 -3.92 -0.41 -17.99
C ARG A 20 -3.81 0.51 -16.78
N ASN A 21 -3.17 1.62 -17.00
CA ASN A 21 -3.21 2.74 -16.06
C ASN A 21 -4.56 3.45 -16.13
N LEU A 22 -4.97 4.06 -15.02
CA LEU A 22 -6.05 5.03 -15.00
C LEU A 22 -5.53 6.38 -15.47
N SER A 23 -6.35 7.13 -16.21
CA SER A 23 -6.09 8.53 -16.49
C SER A 23 -6.26 9.41 -15.24
N ALA A 24 -5.71 10.62 -15.26
CA ALA A 24 -5.92 11.59 -14.18
C ALA A 24 -7.42 11.87 -13.95
N ALA A 25 -8.22 11.94 -15.03
CA ALA A 25 -9.67 12.13 -14.94
C ALA A 25 -10.37 10.96 -14.24
N GLU A 26 -9.97 9.72 -14.51
CA GLU A 26 -10.53 8.55 -13.81
C GLU A 26 -10.14 8.51 -12.33
N ILE A 27 -8.93 8.97 -11.97
CA ILE A 27 -8.50 9.06 -10.57
C ILE A 27 -9.31 10.13 -9.83
N ILE A 28 -9.41 11.33 -10.39
CA ILE A 28 -10.19 12.43 -9.80
C ILE A 28 -11.68 12.13 -9.81
N GLY A 29 -12.17 11.44 -10.84
CA GLY A 29 -13.57 11.02 -10.94
C GLY A 29 -14.05 10.21 -9.75
N GLN A 30 -13.19 9.40 -9.11
CA GLN A 30 -13.54 8.67 -7.89
C GLN A 30 -13.82 9.62 -6.71
N LEU A 31 -12.99 10.65 -6.54
CA LEU A 31 -13.19 11.66 -5.50
C LEU A 31 -14.45 12.49 -5.77
N TRP A 32 -14.66 12.88 -7.03
CA TRP A 32 -15.88 13.58 -7.45
C TRP A 32 -17.14 12.75 -7.19
N TRP A 33 -17.12 11.47 -7.58
CA TRP A 33 -18.21 10.55 -7.35
C TRP A 33 -18.52 10.37 -5.87
N ALA A 34 -17.50 10.19 -5.03
CA ALA A 34 -17.66 10.05 -3.59
C ALA A 34 -18.32 11.30 -2.98
N ASN A 35 -17.87 12.51 -3.35
CA ASN A 35 -18.50 13.75 -2.92
C ASN A 35 -19.96 13.82 -3.35
N LYS A 36 -20.27 13.50 -4.62
CA LYS A 36 -21.64 13.46 -5.14
C LYS A 36 -22.52 12.47 -4.38
N ALA A 37 -22.03 11.27 -4.11
CA ALA A 37 -22.75 10.24 -3.36
C ALA A 37 -23.05 10.66 -1.91
N MET A 38 -22.19 11.50 -1.32
CA MET A 38 -22.40 12.09 0.01
C MET A 38 -23.23 13.38 0.00
N GLY A 39 -23.78 13.79 -1.15
CA GLY A 39 -24.59 15.00 -1.27
C GLY A 39 -23.81 16.31 -1.13
N VAL A 40 -22.48 16.28 -1.32
CA VAL A 40 -21.64 17.48 -1.21
C VAL A 40 -21.94 18.42 -2.37
N THR A 41 -22.21 19.69 -2.04
CA THR A 41 -22.42 20.79 -2.99
C THR A 41 -21.31 21.83 -2.84
N PRO A 42 -21.12 22.78 -3.78
CA PRO A 42 -20.15 23.84 -3.65
C PRO A 42 -20.28 24.72 -2.40
N LYS A 43 -21.48 24.72 -1.76
CA LYS A 43 -21.77 25.45 -0.53
C LYS A 43 -21.67 24.60 0.74
N SER A 44 -21.42 23.30 0.60
CA SER A 44 -21.33 22.39 1.73
C SER A 44 -19.96 22.51 2.39
N GLU A 45 -19.90 22.22 3.70
CA GLU A 45 -18.64 21.95 4.36
C GLU A 45 -17.95 20.74 3.74
N ARG A 46 -16.62 20.68 3.85
CA ARG A 46 -15.82 19.58 3.33
C ARG A 46 -16.12 18.28 4.09
N VAL A 47 -16.71 17.31 3.43
CA VAL A 47 -17.00 15.98 3.99
C VAL A 47 -15.78 15.06 3.86
N ILE A 48 -15.16 15.01 2.67
CA ILE A 48 -13.95 14.22 2.44
C ILE A 48 -12.72 15.06 2.82
N SER A 49 -12.12 14.73 3.95
CA SER A 49 -10.98 15.46 4.51
C SER A 49 -9.63 14.80 4.23
N ASN A 50 -9.60 13.52 3.87
CA ASN A 50 -8.38 12.77 3.58
C ASN A 50 -8.59 11.90 2.35
N VAL A 51 -7.54 11.80 1.54
CA VAL A 51 -7.48 10.90 0.38
C VAL A 51 -6.27 9.99 0.53
N VAL A 52 -6.46 8.69 0.31
CA VAL A 52 -5.37 7.72 0.28
C VAL A 52 -5.39 7.01 -1.06
N MET A 53 -4.26 7.04 -1.78
CA MET A 53 -4.10 6.27 -3.00
C MET A 53 -3.68 4.85 -2.64
N MET A 54 -4.66 4.07 -2.17
CA MET A 54 -4.53 2.69 -1.74
C MET A 54 -5.63 1.85 -2.38
N GLY A 55 -5.41 0.54 -2.47
CA GLY A 55 -6.39 -0.40 -2.97
C GLY A 55 -5.89 -1.16 -4.18
N MET A 56 -6.24 -0.74 -5.39
CA MET A 56 -5.89 -1.45 -6.62
C MET A 56 -4.72 -0.78 -7.36
N GLY A 57 -3.64 -1.53 -7.56
CA GLY A 57 -2.49 -1.10 -8.35
C GLY A 57 -1.40 -0.39 -7.56
N GLU A 58 -0.31 -0.09 -8.25
CA GLU A 58 0.83 0.69 -7.74
C GLU A 58 0.74 2.12 -8.27
N PRO A 59 0.49 3.11 -7.43
CA PRO A 59 0.34 4.50 -7.88
C PRO A 59 1.58 5.03 -8.62
N LEU A 60 2.76 4.71 -8.14
CA LEU A 60 4.00 5.21 -8.73
C LEU A 60 4.35 4.56 -10.06
N ALA A 61 3.72 3.42 -10.42
CA ALA A 61 3.78 2.87 -11.78
C ALA A 61 2.85 3.62 -12.77
N ASN A 62 2.04 4.55 -12.28
CA ASN A 62 1.19 5.45 -13.09
C ASN A 62 1.52 6.93 -12.79
N TYR A 63 2.80 7.23 -12.70
CA TYR A 63 3.34 8.44 -12.09
C TYR A 63 2.70 9.74 -12.59
N ASP A 64 2.74 9.99 -13.91
CA ASP A 64 2.32 11.29 -14.46
C ASP A 64 0.82 11.56 -14.25
N ASN A 65 -0.03 10.55 -14.40
CA ASN A 65 -1.46 10.67 -14.09
C ASN A 65 -1.72 10.87 -12.59
N VAL A 66 -0.92 10.23 -11.74
CA VAL A 66 -1.02 10.40 -10.29
C VAL A 66 -0.63 11.82 -9.88
N VAL A 67 0.50 12.34 -10.38
CA VAL A 67 0.93 13.71 -10.06
C VAL A 67 -0.07 14.74 -10.57
N THR A 68 -0.62 14.56 -11.77
CA THR A 68 -1.69 15.41 -12.30
C THR A 68 -2.93 15.37 -11.40
N ALA A 69 -3.35 14.20 -10.95
CA ALA A 69 -4.48 14.07 -10.04
C ALA A 69 -4.18 14.72 -8.66
N LEU A 70 -2.95 14.55 -8.14
CA LEU A 70 -2.51 15.21 -6.92
C LEU A 70 -2.57 16.73 -7.04
N SER A 71 -2.11 17.31 -8.16
CA SER A 71 -2.17 18.76 -8.37
C SER A 71 -3.60 19.29 -8.25
N ILE A 72 -4.58 18.60 -8.86
CA ILE A 72 -6.00 18.97 -8.76
C ILE A 72 -6.54 18.82 -7.33
N MET A 73 -6.12 17.77 -6.61
CA MET A 73 -6.53 17.57 -5.21
C MET A 73 -6.01 18.65 -4.27
N LEU A 74 -4.82 19.18 -4.55
CA LEU A 74 -4.13 20.15 -3.70
C LEU A 74 -4.43 21.60 -4.09
N ASP A 75 -4.86 21.86 -5.32
CA ASP A 75 -5.18 23.19 -5.84
C ASP A 75 -6.33 23.82 -5.04
N ASP A 76 -6.16 25.08 -4.64
CA ASP A 76 -7.14 25.82 -3.85
C ASP A 76 -8.44 26.07 -4.62
N HIS A 77 -8.37 26.18 -5.95
CA HIS A 77 -9.55 26.26 -6.84
C HIS A 77 -10.11 24.88 -7.20
N GLY A 78 -9.39 23.79 -6.85
CA GLY A 78 -9.84 22.40 -6.98
C GLY A 78 -10.47 21.88 -5.69
N TYR A 79 -9.83 20.89 -5.08
CA TYR A 79 -10.33 20.33 -3.81
C TYR A 79 -9.69 20.98 -2.57
N GLY A 80 -8.64 21.75 -2.70
CA GLY A 80 -7.96 22.47 -1.60
C GLY A 80 -7.49 21.55 -0.45
N LEU A 81 -7.11 20.30 -0.74
CA LEU A 81 -6.61 19.40 0.27
C LEU A 81 -5.17 19.75 0.61
N SER A 82 -4.81 19.72 1.89
CA SER A 82 -3.43 19.90 2.27
C SER A 82 -2.59 18.65 1.92
N ARG A 83 -1.31 18.83 1.61
CA ARG A 83 -0.35 17.73 1.34
C ARG A 83 -0.30 16.67 2.44
N ARG A 84 -0.59 17.04 3.69
CA ARG A 84 -0.66 16.13 4.85
C ARG A 84 -1.89 15.22 4.82
N ARG A 85 -2.92 15.60 4.09
CA ARG A 85 -4.21 14.89 4.02
C ARG A 85 -4.35 14.02 2.77
N VAL A 86 -3.38 14.09 1.88
CA VAL A 86 -3.29 13.19 0.72
C VAL A 86 -2.10 12.27 0.94
N THR A 87 -2.34 10.95 0.89
CA THR A 87 -1.31 9.93 1.09
C THR A 87 -1.15 9.10 -0.18
N VAL A 88 0.06 9.04 -0.69
CA VAL A 88 0.44 8.07 -1.73
C VAL A 88 1.02 6.84 -1.05
N SER A 89 0.52 5.66 -1.43
CA SER A 89 1.10 4.38 -1.02
C SER A 89 1.94 3.80 -2.15
N THR A 90 3.06 3.19 -1.81
CA THR A 90 3.92 2.50 -2.77
C THR A 90 4.52 1.23 -2.19
N SER A 91 4.73 0.24 -3.03
CA SER A 91 5.51 -0.96 -2.68
C SER A 91 7.03 -0.75 -2.74
N GLY A 92 7.48 0.48 -3.04
CA GLY A 92 8.91 0.83 -3.03
C GLY A 92 9.51 1.01 -4.41
N MET A 93 8.82 1.70 -5.31
CA MET A 93 9.38 2.14 -6.60
C MET A 93 10.32 3.34 -6.39
N VAL A 94 11.55 3.04 -5.95
CA VAL A 94 12.52 4.04 -5.45
C VAL A 94 12.75 5.22 -6.39
N PRO A 95 13.00 5.07 -7.69
CA PRO A 95 13.21 6.25 -8.55
C PRO A 95 11.99 7.17 -8.60
N GLN A 96 10.78 6.62 -8.58
CA GLN A 96 9.54 7.39 -8.57
C GLN A 96 9.27 8.02 -7.21
N MET A 97 9.72 7.40 -6.10
CA MET A 97 9.69 8.03 -4.78
C MET A 97 10.56 9.29 -4.75
N ASP A 98 11.77 9.23 -5.32
CA ASP A 98 12.65 10.38 -5.41
C ASP A 98 12.04 11.49 -6.29
N ARG A 99 11.42 11.14 -7.43
CA ARG A 99 10.68 12.11 -8.25
C ARG A 99 9.52 12.74 -7.47
N LEU A 100 8.71 11.93 -6.76
CA LEU A 100 7.55 12.43 -6.00
C LEU A 100 7.98 13.40 -4.89
N ARG A 101 9.14 13.13 -4.24
CA ARG A 101 9.74 14.06 -3.28
C ARG A 101 9.97 15.44 -3.88
N ASP A 102 10.44 15.48 -5.12
CA ASP A 102 10.83 16.74 -5.78
C ASP A 102 9.64 17.42 -6.45
N ASP A 103 8.77 16.68 -7.12
CA ASP A 103 7.67 17.20 -7.90
C ASP A 103 6.45 17.57 -7.05
N MET A 104 6.04 16.67 -6.13
CA MET A 104 4.79 16.81 -5.38
C MET A 104 4.84 16.06 -4.03
N PRO A 105 5.65 16.51 -3.06
CA PRO A 105 5.76 15.81 -1.78
C PRO A 105 4.43 15.86 -1.02
N VAL A 106 3.83 14.69 -0.83
CA VAL A 106 2.62 14.42 -0.04
C VAL A 106 2.93 13.43 1.07
N ALA A 107 1.98 13.11 1.94
CA ALA A 107 2.20 12.04 2.92
C ALA A 107 2.50 10.72 2.21
N LEU A 108 3.48 9.97 2.71
CA LEU A 108 3.91 8.71 2.11
C LEU A 108 3.60 7.52 3.01
N ALA A 109 3.01 6.49 2.42
CA ALA A 109 2.90 5.17 2.99
C ALA A 109 3.74 4.18 2.16
N VAL A 110 4.46 3.30 2.84
CA VAL A 110 5.29 2.28 2.18
C VAL A 110 4.80 0.89 2.60
N SER A 111 4.41 0.11 1.61
CA SER A 111 4.08 -1.31 1.75
C SER A 111 5.36 -2.11 2.00
N LEU A 112 5.74 -2.23 3.28
CA LEU A 112 7.00 -2.84 3.71
C LEU A 112 6.89 -4.36 3.76
N HIS A 113 5.95 -4.86 4.56
CA HIS A 113 5.48 -6.24 4.66
C HIS A 113 6.51 -7.30 5.09
N ALA A 114 7.79 -6.98 5.19
CA ALA A 114 8.84 -7.88 5.67
C ALA A 114 9.92 -7.12 6.44
N SER A 115 10.64 -7.84 7.28
CA SER A 115 11.76 -7.34 8.09
C SER A 115 13.12 -7.55 7.43
N ASN A 116 13.18 -8.42 6.42
CA ASN A 116 14.40 -8.77 5.69
C ASN A 116 14.11 -9.01 4.20
N ASP A 117 15.17 -8.98 3.38
CA ASP A 117 15.06 -9.12 1.93
C ASP A 117 14.62 -10.53 1.52
N GLU A 118 15.02 -11.58 2.25
CA GLU A 118 14.66 -12.96 1.96
C GLU A 118 13.14 -13.16 1.91
N ILE A 119 12.43 -12.71 2.92
CA ILE A 119 10.96 -12.75 2.96
C ILE A 119 10.38 -11.80 1.92
N ARG A 120 10.92 -10.58 1.84
CA ARG A 120 10.36 -9.55 0.98
C ARG A 120 10.48 -9.87 -0.50
N ASP A 121 11.55 -10.51 -0.94
CA ASP A 121 11.74 -10.95 -2.32
C ASP A 121 10.65 -11.93 -2.80
N VAL A 122 10.11 -12.71 -1.86
CA VAL A 122 9.03 -13.66 -2.12
C VAL A 122 7.67 -12.97 -2.14
N ILE A 123 7.36 -12.18 -1.10
CA ILE A 123 5.99 -11.63 -0.93
C ILE A 123 5.77 -10.29 -1.65
N VAL A 124 6.84 -9.53 -1.90
CA VAL A 124 6.84 -8.23 -2.60
C VAL A 124 7.97 -8.19 -3.63
N PRO A 125 7.84 -8.84 -4.79
CA PRO A 125 8.95 -9.11 -5.73
C PRO A 125 9.68 -7.87 -6.27
N VAL A 126 9.11 -6.68 -6.20
CA VAL A 126 9.82 -5.43 -6.55
C VAL A 126 11.05 -5.19 -5.68
N ASN A 127 11.14 -5.86 -4.52
CA ASN A 127 12.30 -5.84 -3.63
C ASN A 127 13.58 -6.31 -4.31
N LYS A 128 13.50 -7.31 -5.20
CA LYS A 128 14.65 -7.80 -5.99
C LYS A 128 15.33 -6.67 -6.78
N LYS A 129 14.54 -5.66 -7.18
CA LYS A 129 15.05 -4.49 -7.89
C LYS A 129 15.47 -3.37 -6.93
N TYR A 130 14.77 -3.22 -5.82
CA TYR A 130 14.99 -2.20 -4.81
C TYR A 130 14.99 -2.84 -3.41
N PRO A 131 16.12 -3.44 -2.98
CA PRO A 131 16.25 -4.09 -1.67
C PRO A 131 15.96 -3.12 -0.51
N LEU A 132 15.68 -3.67 0.65
CA LEU A 132 15.31 -2.90 1.86
C LEU A 132 16.29 -1.78 2.18
N LYS A 133 17.60 -2.02 2.05
CA LYS A 133 18.60 -0.97 2.27
C LYS A 133 18.41 0.23 1.34
N VAL A 134 18.10 -0.02 0.07
CA VAL A 134 17.86 1.03 -0.93
C VAL A 134 16.54 1.74 -0.64
N LEU A 135 15.51 0.99 -0.25
CA LEU A 135 14.21 1.51 0.13
C LEU A 135 14.29 2.41 1.37
N MET A 136 15.00 1.99 2.43
CA MET A 136 15.16 2.81 3.65
C MET A 136 15.90 4.11 3.35
N ALA A 137 16.95 4.06 2.54
CA ALA A 137 17.64 5.28 2.09
C ALA A 137 16.72 6.21 1.29
N ALA A 138 15.83 5.67 0.46
CA ALA A 138 14.82 6.47 -0.25
C ALA A 138 13.80 7.10 0.71
N CYS A 139 13.38 6.39 1.75
CA CYS A 139 12.51 6.93 2.79
C CYS A 139 13.15 8.11 3.54
N GLN A 140 14.44 8.00 3.89
CA GLN A 140 15.19 9.09 4.51
C GLN A 140 15.26 10.32 3.59
N ARG A 141 15.58 10.13 2.30
CA ARG A 141 15.60 11.23 1.33
C ARG A 141 14.23 11.88 1.15
N TYR A 142 13.17 11.07 1.16
CA TYR A 142 11.80 11.56 1.02
C TYR A 142 11.40 12.47 2.19
N LEU A 143 11.79 12.12 3.42
CA LEU A 143 11.48 12.87 4.64
C LEU A 143 12.00 14.31 4.62
N VAL A 144 13.07 14.59 3.85
CA VAL A 144 13.62 15.96 3.76
C VAL A 144 12.59 16.98 3.24
N LYS A 145 11.66 16.55 2.37
CA LYS A 145 10.60 17.42 1.79
C LYS A 145 9.18 16.97 2.16
N ALA A 146 9.05 15.88 2.90
CA ALA A 146 7.75 15.34 3.25
C ALA A 146 6.93 16.32 4.10
N PRO A 147 5.60 16.42 3.90
CA PRO A 147 4.74 17.30 4.70
C PRO A 147 4.48 16.75 6.12
N ARG A 148 4.87 15.51 6.38
CA ARG A 148 4.89 14.85 7.69
C ARG A 148 6.32 14.41 7.98
N ASP A 149 6.68 14.46 9.25
CA ASP A 149 7.99 14.08 9.78
C ASP A 149 8.18 12.57 9.98
N PHE A 150 7.32 11.76 9.39
CA PHE A 150 7.37 10.30 9.47
C PHE A 150 6.82 9.62 8.21
N ILE A 151 7.32 8.41 7.94
CA ILE A 151 6.77 7.47 6.97
C ILE A 151 5.74 6.56 7.66
N THR A 152 4.66 6.21 6.97
CA THR A 152 3.74 5.16 7.43
C THR A 152 4.15 3.84 6.79
N PHE A 153 4.62 2.87 7.57
CA PHE A 153 4.86 1.51 7.07
C PHE A 153 3.62 0.65 7.23
N GLU A 154 3.12 0.13 6.11
CA GLU A 154 2.06 -0.86 6.06
C GLU A 154 2.69 -2.25 6.14
N TYR A 155 2.20 -3.10 7.05
CA TYR A 155 2.77 -4.43 7.29
C TYR A 155 1.65 -5.47 7.39
N VAL A 156 1.48 -6.27 6.34
CA VAL A 156 0.55 -7.41 6.35
C VAL A 156 1.10 -8.52 7.24
N MET A 157 0.25 -9.07 8.11
CA MET A 157 0.62 -10.14 9.05
C MET A 157 0.22 -11.49 8.47
N LEU A 158 1.19 -12.27 7.99
CA LEU A 158 1.04 -13.59 7.38
C LEU A 158 1.51 -14.67 8.35
N ASN A 159 0.61 -15.58 8.71
CA ASN A 159 0.87 -16.63 9.70
C ASN A 159 2.11 -17.46 9.35
N GLY A 160 3.05 -17.57 10.29
CA GLY A 160 4.27 -18.36 10.18
C GLY A 160 5.35 -17.80 9.23
N ILE A 161 5.06 -16.72 8.47
CA ILE A 161 5.95 -16.16 7.45
C ILE A 161 6.69 -14.93 7.98
N ASN A 162 5.96 -13.89 8.38
CA ASN A 162 6.52 -12.60 8.77
C ASN A 162 6.04 -12.10 10.14
N ASP A 163 5.35 -12.92 10.92
CA ASP A 163 4.62 -12.55 12.12
C ASP A 163 5.29 -12.96 13.44
N LYS A 164 6.53 -13.48 13.39
CA LYS A 164 7.28 -13.91 14.57
C LYS A 164 7.86 -12.71 15.33
N ALA A 165 8.06 -12.88 16.65
CA ALA A 165 8.71 -11.87 17.49
C ALA A 165 10.09 -11.44 17.00
N GLN A 166 10.84 -12.35 16.34
CA GLN A 166 12.11 -12.04 15.70
C GLN A 166 11.95 -11.00 14.61
N HIS A 167 10.93 -11.14 13.75
CA HIS A 167 10.69 -10.19 12.66
C HIS A 167 10.35 -8.78 13.17
N ALA A 168 9.66 -8.67 14.32
CA ALA A 168 9.44 -7.38 14.97
C ALA A 168 10.74 -6.72 15.43
N ARG A 169 11.68 -7.50 15.98
CA ARG A 169 13.02 -6.99 16.40
C ARG A 169 13.87 -6.60 15.19
N GLU A 170 13.84 -7.40 14.12
CA GLU A 170 14.51 -7.07 12.86
C GLU A 170 13.98 -5.76 12.25
N LEU A 171 12.65 -5.54 12.33
CA LEU A 171 12.04 -4.27 11.87
C LEU A 171 12.56 -3.06 12.64
N ILE A 172 12.72 -3.17 13.96
CA ILE A 172 13.26 -2.09 14.80
C ILE A 172 14.63 -1.68 14.29
N GLU A 173 15.52 -2.64 14.04
CA GLU A 173 16.86 -2.38 13.52
C GLU A 173 16.82 -1.82 12.07
N LEU A 174 15.94 -2.36 11.24
CA LEU A 174 15.80 -1.93 9.84
C LEU A 174 15.41 -0.45 9.74
N VAL A 175 14.51 0.02 10.58
CA VAL A 175 13.94 1.37 10.49
C VAL A 175 14.53 2.37 11.48
N LYS A 176 15.55 2.02 12.24
CA LYS A 176 16.11 2.84 13.34
C LYS A 176 16.46 4.28 12.94
N ASP A 177 16.84 4.48 11.68
CA ASP A 177 17.23 5.80 11.13
C ASP A 177 16.10 6.44 10.30
N VAL A 178 14.88 5.87 10.30
CA VAL A 178 13.73 6.35 9.55
C VAL A 178 12.59 6.67 10.51
N PRO A 179 12.30 7.93 10.83
CA PRO A 179 11.11 8.30 11.58
C PRO A 179 9.85 7.70 10.94
N CYS A 180 9.13 6.86 11.68
CA CYS A 180 8.02 6.11 11.12
C CYS A 180 6.97 5.71 12.14
N LYS A 181 5.84 5.24 11.63
CA LYS A 181 4.81 4.49 12.37
C LYS A 181 4.42 3.25 11.59
N PHE A 182 3.85 2.27 12.29
CA PHE A 182 3.41 1.03 11.68
C PHE A 182 1.89 0.90 11.69
N ASN A 183 1.36 0.44 10.54
CA ASN A 183 0.02 -0.10 10.43
C ASN A 183 0.12 -1.60 10.21
N LEU A 184 -0.18 -2.39 11.23
CA LEU A 184 -0.26 -3.85 11.13
C LEU A 184 -1.61 -4.22 10.53
N ILE A 185 -1.58 -5.00 9.47
CA ILE A 185 -2.75 -5.42 8.71
C ILE A 185 -2.91 -6.92 8.88
N PRO A 186 -3.81 -7.41 9.76
CA PRO A 186 -4.13 -8.83 9.78
C PRO A 186 -4.55 -9.26 8.37
N PHE A 187 -3.93 -10.32 7.86
CA PHE A 187 -4.22 -10.79 6.51
C PHE A 187 -5.69 -11.19 6.37
N ASN A 188 -6.31 -10.81 5.27
CA ASN A 188 -7.66 -11.21 4.93
C ASN A 188 -7.59 -12.28 3.84
N PRO A 189 -7.86 -13.57 4.19
CA PRO A 189 -7.80 -14.66 3.24
C PRO A 189 -8.77 -14.46 2.06
N PHE A 190 -8.36 -14.91 0.90
CA PHE A 190 -9.19 -15.00 -0.30
C PHE A 190 -8.94 -16.36 -1.00
N PRO A 191 -9.83 -16.82 -1.87
CA PRO A 191 -9.69 -18.12 -2.49
C PRO A 191 -8.31 -18.31 -3.15
N ASN A 192 -7.68 -19.44 -2.86
CA ASN A 192 -6.36 -19.82 -3.38
C ASN A 192 -5.23 -18.84 -3.01
N SER A 193 -5.36 -18.07 -1.94
CA SER A 193 -4.30 -17.14 -1.50
C SER A 193 -2.99 -17.86 -1.15
N GLY A 194 -3.06 -19.06 -0.58
CA GLY A 194 -1.92 -19.80 -0.09
C GLY A 194 -1.34 -19.24 1.21
N TYR A 195 -2.00 -18.25 1.82
CA TYR A 195 -1.61 -17.60 3.06
C TYR A 195 -2.73 -17.66 4.08
N GLU A 196 -2.33 -17.62 5.34
CA GLU A 196 -3.24 -17.59 6.48
C GLU A 196 -3.08 -16.32 7.30
N ARG A 197 -4.15 -15.95 8.00
CA ARG A 197 -4.15 -14.84 8.95
C ARG A 197 -3.37 -15.21 10.20
N SER A 198 -2.49 -14.33 10.66
CA SER A 198 -1.79 -14.48 11.93
C SER A 198 -2.75 -14.56 13.11
N SER A 199 -2.39 -15.34 14.14
CA SER A 199 -3.16 -15.42 15.36
C SER A 199 -3.23 -14.07 16.08
N GLN A 200 -4.30 -13.84 16.85
CA GLN A 200 -4.43 -12.62 17.67
C GLN A 200 -3.27 -12.48 18.67
N ASN A 201 -2.75 -13.61 19.16
CA ASN A 201 -1.61 -13.60 20.07
C ASN A 201 -0.32 -13.17 19.36
N SER A 202 -0.05 -13.69 18.15
CA SER A 202 1.11 -13.27 17.34
C SER A 202 1.05 -11.76 17.03
N ILE A 203 -0.13 -11.27 16.61
CA ILE A 203 -0.35 -9.85 16.33
C ILE A 203 -0.11 -9.00 17.57
N ARG A 204 -0.61 -9.42 18.73
CA ARG A 204 -0.41 -8.73 20.01
C ARG A 204 1.05 -8.67 20.38
N ILE A 205 1.77 -9.81 20.36
CA ILE A 205 3.20 -9.87 20.70
C ILE A 205 4.02 -8.98 19.76
N PHE A 206 3.77 -9.05 18.47
CA PHE A 206 4.45 -8.25 17.46
C PHE A 206 4.25 -6.75 17.69
N ARG A 207 3.00 -6.34 17.91
CA ARG A 207 2.64 -4.95 18.25
C ARG A 207 3.36 -4.48 19.52
N ASP A 208 3.29 -5.29 20.58
CA ASP A 208 3.83 -4.92 21.90
C ASP A 208 5.35 -4.72 21.84
N ILE A 209 6.08 -5.54 21.05
CA ILE A 209 7.53 -5.38 20.82
C ILE A 209 7.82 -4.03 20.14
N LEU A 210 7.09 -3.68 19.10
CA LEU A 210 7.28 -2.41 18.40
C LEU A 210 6.91 -1.21 19.29
N GLN A 211 5.83 -1.31 20.08
CA GLN A 211 5.41 -0.25 20.99
C GLN A 211 6.41 -0.04 22.13
N GLN A 212 6.98 -1.12 22.68
CA GLN A 212 8.03 -1.05 23.71
C GLN A 212 9.31 -0.39 23.18
N ALA A 213 9.58 -0.49 21.88
CA ALA A 213 10.66 0.23 21.21
C ALA A 213 10.31 1.69 20.86
N GLY A 214 9.15 2.20 21.26
CA GLY A 214 8.75 3.60 21.11
C GLY A 214 7.99 3.91 19.80
N PHE A 215 7.65 2.93 18.99
CA PHE A 215 6.91 3.18 17.75
C PHE A 215 5.41 3.34 17.98
N VAL A 216 4.79 4.23 17.23
CA VAL A 216 3.33 4.29 17.11
C VAL A 216 2.86 3.14 16.22
N VAL A 217 2.05 2.24 16.77
CA VAL A 217 1.57 1.04 16.08
C VAL A 217 0.05 0.98 16.10
N THR A 218 -0.55 0.90 14.93
CA THR A 218 -1.99 0.68 14.75
C THR A 218 -2.23 -0.72 14.19
N VAL A 219 -3.13 -1.48 14.80
CA VAL A 219 -3.64 -2.72 14.21
C VAL A 219 -4.93 -2.39 13.50
N ARG A 220 -4.97 -2.59 12.18
CA ARG A 220 -6.18 -2.30 11.39
C ARG A 220 -7.28 -3.30 11.72
N LYS A 221 -8.46 -2.77 12.02
CA LYS A 221 -9.68 -3.59 12.04
C LYS A 221 -10.14 -3.81 10.60
N THR A 222 -10.44 -5.04 10.27
CA THR A 222 -11.01 -5.39 8.97
C THR A 222 -12.38 -4.69 8.83
N ARG A 223 -12.61 -4.07 7.69
CA ARG A 223 -13.88 -3.45 7.30
C ARG A 223 -14.18 -3.87 5.87
N GLY A 224 -15.45 -4.10 5.58
CA GLY A 224 -15.89 -4.51 4.23
C GLY A 224 -15.56 -5.98 3.93
N GLU A 225 -15.51 -6.86 4.94
CA GLU A 225 -15.38 -8.32 4.72
C GLU A 225 -16.57 -8.87 3.93
N ASP A 226 -17.74 -8.29 4.16
CA ASP A 226 -19.00 -8.64 3.51
C ASP A 226 -19.07 -8.30 2.01
N ILE A 227 -18.19 -7.42 1.54
CA ILE A 227 -18.12 -6.98 0.14
C ILE A 227 -16.71 -7.16 -0.49
N ASP A 228 -15.87 -8.03 0.10
CA ASP A 228 -14.48 -8.26 -0.35
C ASP A 228 -13.65 -6.97 -0.56
N ALA A 229 -13.96 -5.92 0.19
CA ALA A 229 -13.30 -4.62 0.09
C ALA A 229 -12.17 -4.43 1.11
N ALA A 230 -11.80 -5.47 1.85
CA ALA A 230 -10.69 -5.42 2.78
C ALA A 230 -9.35 -5.30 2.04
N CYS A 231 -8.34 -4.77 2.74
CA CYS A 231 -7.01 -4.58 2.16
C CYS A 231 -6.44 -5.90 1.63
N GLY A 232 -6.03 -5.91 0.37
CA GLY A 232 -5.50 -7.09 -0.33
C GLY A 232 -6.58 -7.99 -0.96
N GLN A 233 -7.87 -7.79 -0.68
CA GLN A 233 -8.98 -8.58 -1.26
C GLN A 233 -9.58 -7.94 -2.51
N LEU A 234 -9.39 -6.63 -2.71
CA LEU A 234 -10.00 -5.92 -3.83
C LEU A 234 -9.74 -6.64 -5.16
N ALA A 235 -10.81 -7.12 -5.72
CA ALA A 235 -10.86 -7.82 -7.00
C ALA A 235 -11.87 -7.11 -7.89
N GLY A 236 -11.44 -6.81 -9.13
CA GLY A 236 -12.31 -6.26 -10.16
C GLY A 236 -12.41 -7.22 -11.34
N GLN A 237 -13.30 -6.93 -12.28
CA GLN A 237 -13.28 -7.60 -13.59
C GLN A 237 -12.09 -7.03 -14.40
N VAL A 238 -10.93 -7.69 -14.27
CA VAL A 238 -9.70 -7.28 -14.96
C VAL A 238 -9.45 -8.19 -16.14
N GLN A 239 -9.44 -7.65 -17.34
CA GLN A 239 -8.92 -8.33 -18.51
C GLN A 239 -7.39 -8.31 -18.45
N ASP A 240 -6.80 -9.38 -17.96
CA ASP A 240 -5.36 -9.50 -17.74
C ASP A 240 -4.59 -9.54 -19.07
N LYS A 241 -3.78 -8.52 -19.35
CA LYS A 241 -2.86 -8.47 -20.49
C LYS A 241 -1.50 -9.12 -20.21
N THR A 242 -1.23 -9.49 -18.95
CA THR A 242 0.06 -10.05 -18.53
C THR A 242 0.07 -11.58 -18.50
N ARG A 243 -1.07 -12.22 -18.76
CA ARG A 243 -1.29 -13.67 -18.64
C ARG A 243 -0.97 -14.24 -17.24
N ARG A 244 -1.00 -13.41 -16.23
CA ARG A 244 -0.65 -13.77 -14.86
C ARG A 244 -1.68 -14.71 -14.25
N GLN A 245 -2.96 -14.47 -14.53
CA GLN A 245 -4.05 -15.36 -14.11
C GLN A 245 -3.84 -16.80 -14.61
N GLN A 246 -3.42 -16.96 -15.87
CA GLN A 246 -3.15 -18.29 -16.46
C GLN A 246 -1.98 -18.99 -15.76
N LYS A 247 -0.90 -18.27 -15.46
CA LYS A 247 0.25 -18.84 -14.73
C LYS A 247 -0.14 -19.33 -13.33
N TRP A 248 -0.95 -18.57 -12.61
CA TRP A 248 -1.41 -18.98 -11.28
C TRP A 248 -2.34 -20.20 -11.31
N GLN A 249 -3.19 -20.35 -12.32
CA GLN A 249 -4.02 -21.52 -12.51
C GLN A 249 -3.18 -22.78 -12.80
N GLN A 250 -2.14 -22.66 -13.63
CA GLN A 250 -1.23 -23.77 -13.95
C GLN A 250 -0.48 -24.28 -12.71
N ILE A 251 0.09 -23.38 -11.90
CA ILE A 251 0.81 -23.74 -10.67
C ILE A 251 -0.10 -24.52 -9.71
N HIS A 252 -1.38 -24.20 -9.62
CA HIS A 252 -2.33 -24.90 -8.75
C HIS A 252 -2.79 -26.25 -9.28
N VAL A 253 -2.75 -26.46 -10.58
CA VAL A 253 -3.02 -27.79 -11.18
C VAL A 253 -1.86 -28.73 -10.91
N GLU A 254 -0.62 -28.26 -11.07
CA GLU A 254 0.59 -29.06 -10.82
C GLU A 254 0.80 -29.43 -9.33
N GLN A 255 0.27 -28.63 -8.39
CA GLN A 255 0.34 -28.96 -6.96
C GLN A 255 -0.75 -29.92 -6.46
N ARG A 256 -1.73 -30.27 -7.29
CA ARG A 256 -2.83 -31.20 -6.97
C ARG A 256 -2.73 -32.55 -7.68
N GLY A 257 -1.78 -32.76 -8.56
CA GLY A 257 -1.42 -34.00 -9.19
C GLY A 257 -0.21 -34.62 -8.54
#